data_b7e59a47d8dfb6f596fc100e7e8f0062
#
_entry.id   b7e59a47d8dfb6f596fc100e7e8f0062
#
_cell.length_a   1.000
_cell.length_b   1.000
_cell.length_c   1.000
_cell.angle_alpha   90.00
_cell.angle_beta   90.00
_cell.angle_gamma   90.00
#
_symmetry.space_group_name_H-M   'P 1'
#
loop_
_entity.id
_entity.type
_entity.pdbx_description
1 polymer ?
#
loop_
_entity_poly.entity_id
_entity_poly.type
_entity_poly.pdbx_seq_one_letter_code
_entity_poly.pdbx_strand_id
1 'polypeptide(L)'
;MSTAPLTRRNRTAIYVAVFLAFIDNFALLPVIGPRAQELGGTPFLVGIAIAAYSLANLAFDPIGGVLADRLGRRRVVMAALIISPAAIAIYAFADSLPLFLAARVIHGASGGVLAAALFALLGDVAAPGERGKTLGRAGALIGVAAVVGPASAALVSNLAGTTAVFLGLAVVIAVGLLATLPLLPETFTPAVVRTAAPGAWRRILSNRKLRVALLAIFGLEAAVGSVTGFIKDGLIQRALESGRDMEGALRYAAGASGGLFSVFGLVAIVIMLSRFASRVDQRGPFGISLVGLGSLLAALTLLAISPTLEVDLVAMVLYGVGYGLIFPAAAGAVAIATEPGERGRANGAFNLSFDIGISAGPILGGTLTTLIVGLTPFSGGLLLVAFALLLLPVVGREAS
;
A
#
# COMPACT_ATOMS: atom_id res chain seq x y z
N MET A 1 24.20 24.71 -15.31
CA MET A 1 24.86 24.06 -14.17
C MET A 1 25.19 22.64 -14.58
N SER A 2 26.47 22.23 -14.50
CA SER A 2 26.98 20.92 -14.93
C SER A 2 26.27 19.81 -14.18
N THR A 3 25.50 19.00 -14.89
CA THR A 3 24.96 17.76 -14.36
C THR A 3 26.14 16.75 -14.30
N ALA A 4 26.82 16.71 -13.17
CA ALA A 4 27.79 15.65 -12.92
C ALA A 4 27.10 14.29 -13.14
N PRO A 5 27.77 13.33 -13.81
CA PRO A 5 27.16 12.03 -14.06
C PRO A 5 26.79 11.37 -12.73
N LEU A 6 25.54 10.88 -12.64
CA LEU A 6 25.02 10.21 -11.46
C LEU A 6 25.91 9.03 -11.09
N THR A 7 26.49 9.07 -9.90
CA THR A 7 27.28 7.97 -9.38
C THR A 7 26.40 6.77 -9.02
N ARG A 8 27.00 5.59 -8.91
CA ARG A 8 26.29 4.40 -8.39
C ARG A 8 25.69 4.67 -7.01
N ARG A 9 26.39 5.43 -6.15
CA ARG A 9 25.93 5.81 -4.81
C ARG A 9 24.65 6.66 -4.84
N ASN A 10 24.58 7.66 -5.74
CA ASN A 10 23.36 8.47 -5.89
C ASN A 10 22.15 7.61 -6.29
N ARG A 11 22.34 6.68 -7.25
CA ARG A 11 21.25 5.78 -7.68
C ARG A 11 20.79 4.88 -6.53
N THR A 12 21.72 4.31 -5.78
CA THR A 12 21.40 3.48 -4.61
C THR A 12 20.63 4.29 -3.57
N ALA A 13 21.04 5.51 -3.26
CA ALA A 13 20.35 6.39 -2.30
C ALA A 13 18.89 6.67 -2.71
N ILE A 14 18.63 6.91 -4.00
CA ILE A 14 17.26 7.10 -4.49
C ILE A 14 16.41 5.84 -4.27
N TYR A 15 16.93 4.65 -4.61
CA TYR A 15 16.20 3.41 -4.40
C TYR A 15 15.98 3.08 -2.91
N VAL A 16 16.94 3.40 -2.05
CA VAL A 16 16.77 3.29 -0.60
C VAL A 16 15.68 4.25 -0.12
N ALA A 17 15.67 5.49 -0.60
CA ALA A 17 14.61 6.44 -0.27
C ALA A 17 13.23 5.96 -0.73
N VAL A 18 13.12 5.33 -1.91
CA VAL A 18 11.88 4.70 -2.37
C VAL A 18 11.46 3.58 -1.43
N PHE A 19 12.36 2.68 -1.06
CA PHE A 19 12.05 1.60 -0.13
C PHE A 19 11.57 2.13 1.22
N LEU A 20 12.26 3.15 1.77
CA LEU A 20 11.89 3.79 3.03
C LEU A 20 10.51 4.46 2.96
N ALA A 21 10.21 5.14 1.85
CA ALA A 21 8.94 5.83 1.65
C ALA A 21 7.72 4.89 1.60
N PHE A 22 7.91 3.64 1.21
CA PHE A 22 6.82 2.69 1.11
C PHE A 22 6.77 1.70 2.28
N ILE A 23 7.91 1.32 2.85
CA ILE A 23 7.91 0.44 4.03
C ILE A 23 7.31 1.15 5.23
N ASP A 24 7.40 2.49 5.32
CA ASP A 24 6.83 3.27 6.40
C ASP A 24 5.31 3.11 6.51
N ASN A 25 4.62 3.03 5.36
CA ASN A 25 3.18 2.80 5.33
C ASN A 25 2.83 1.31 5.47
N PHE A 26 3.48 0.43 4.69
CA PHE A 26 3.13 -0.99 4.68
C PHE A 26 3.40 -1.68 6.01
N ALA A 27 4.49 -1.33 6.71
CA ALA A 27 4.78 -1.89 8.03
C ALA A 27 3.75 -1.47 9.09
N LEU A 28 3.06 -0.36 8.92
CA LEU A 28 2.08 0.13 9.88
C LEU A 28 0.70 -0.53 9.73
N LEU A 29 0.38 -1.10 8.57
CA LEU A 29 -0.95 -1.66 8.29
C LEU A 29 -1.45 -2.63 9.37
N PRO A 30 -0.68 -3.63 9.85
CA PRO A 30 -1.20 -4.60 10.84
C PRO A 30 -1.31 -4.04 12.27
N VAL A 31 -0.82 -2.83 12.53
CA VAL A 31 -0.79 -2.26 13.89
C VAL A 31 -1.69 -1.02 14.07
N ILE A 32 -2.13 -0.40 12.97
CA ILE A 32 -2.99 0.80 13.03
C ILE A 32 -4.38 0.48 13.57
N GLY A 33 -5.03 -0.56 13.05
CA GLY A 33 -6.36 -0.99 13.50
C GLY A 33 -6.38 -1.31 15.00
N PRO A 34 -5.55 -2.26 15.47
CA PRO A 34 -5.42 -2.57 16.88
C PRO A 34 -5.14 -1.35 17.75
N ARG A 35 -4.23 -0.44 17.34
CA ARG A 35 -3.95 0.77 18.10
C ARG A 35 -5.15 1.70 18.19
N ALA A 36 -5.89 1.89 17.10
CA ALA A 36 -7.10 2.71 17.11
C ALA A 36 -8.17 2.15 18.07
N GLN A 37 -8.29 0.81 18.18
CA GLN A 37 -9.19 0.17 19.14
C GLN A 37 -8.74 0.36 20.58
N GLU A 38 -7.43 0.17 20.87
CA GLU A 38 -6.86 0.44 22.21
C GLU A 38 -7.16 1.87 22.68
N LEU A 39 -7.29 2.82 21.73
CA LEU A 39 -7.67 4.22 21.98
C LEU A 39 -9.20 4.45 21.99
N GLY A 40 -10.00 3.39 22.08
CA GLY A 40 -11.45 3.45 22.18
C GLY A 40 -12.20 3.63 20.84
N GLY A 41 -11.55 3.33 19.72
CA GLY A 41 -12.17 3.41 18.40
C GLY A 41 -13.24 2.35 18.18
N THR A 42 -14.44 2.79 17.76
CA THR A 42 -15.48 1.88 17.23
C THR A 42 -15.01 1.26 15.90
N PRO A 43 -15.61 0.16 15.41
CA PRO A 43 -15.25 -0.43 14.12
C PRO A 43 -15.21 0.58 12.97
N PHE A 44 -16.15 1.52 12.94
CA PHE A 44 -16.17 2.63 11.98
C PHE A 44 -14.95 3.55 12.12
N LEU A 45 -14.61 3.96 13.35
CA LEU A 45 -13.47 4.84 13.62
C LEU A 45 -12.12 4.14 13.37
N VAL A 46 -12.06 2.83 13.56
CA VAL A 46 -10.91 1.99 13.16
C VAL A 46 -10.75 2.01 11.63
N GLY A 47 -11.85 1.85 10.88
CA GLY A 47 -11.85 2.01 9.43
C GLY A 47 -11.34 3.37 8.99
N ILE A 48 -11.78 4.45 9.66
CA ILE A 48 -11.29 5.82 9.42
C ILE A 48 -9.80 5.93 9.74
N ALA A 49 -9.32 5.35 10.83
CA ALA A 49 -7.89 5.42 11.21
C ALA A 49 -6.99 4.73 10.15
N ILE A 50 -7.44 3.63 9.58
CA ILE A 50 -6.71 2.95 8.50
C ILE A 50 -6.72 3.82 7.25
N ALA A 51 -7.86 4.36 6.86
CA ALA A 51 -8.05 5.15 5.66
C ALA A 51 -7.42 6.55 5.71
N ALA A 52 -7.29 7.15 6.89
CA ALA A 52 -6.87 8.55 7.06
C ALA A 52 -5.50 8.86 6.40
N TYR A 53 -4.56 7.93 6.46
CA TYR A 53 -3.29 8.05 5.76
C TYR A 53 -3.50 8.12 4.25
N SER A 54 -4.17 7.15 3.65
CA SER A 54 -4.33 7.04 2.20
C SER A 54 -5.20 8.16 1.62
N LEU A 55 -6.23 8.60 2.36
CA LEU A 55 -7.03 9.76 1.96
C LEU A 55 -6.22 11.07 1.99
N ALA A 56 -5.37 11.26 3.00
CA ALA A 56 -4.46 12.40 3.06
C ALA A 56 -3.38 12.30 1.98
N ASN A 57 -2.81 11.10 1.76
CA ASN A 57 -1.84 10.83 0.71
C ASN A 57 -2.40 11.24 -0.66
N LEU A 58 -3.58 10.76 -0.98
CA LEU A 58 -4.29 11.09 -2.22
C LEU A 58 -4.51 12.60 -2.41
N ALA A 59 -4.89 13.32 -1.35
CA ALA A 59 -5.12 14.77 -1.40
C ALA A 59 -3.81 15.57 -1.60
N PHE A 60 -2.71 15.08 -1.04
CA PHE A 60 -1.42 15.79 -1.04
C PHE A 60 -0.46 15.35 -2.16
N ASP A 61 -0.71 14.24 -2.86
CA ASP A 61 0.10 13.78 -4.00
C ASP A 61 0.22 14.85 -5.12
N PRO A 62 -0.88 15.51 -5.59
CA PRO A 62 -0.76 16.60 -6.56
C PRO A 62 0.02 17.81 -6.03
N ILE A 63 -0.12 18.11 -4.74
CA ILE A 63 0.59 19.21 -4.06
C ILE A 63 2.08 18.92 -4.03
N GLY A 64 2.46 17.67 -3.74
CA GLY A 64 3.84 17.18 -3.74
C GLY A 64 4.51 17.36 -5.09
N GLY A 65 3.81 17.06 -6.18
CA GLY A 65 4.29 17.30 -7.54
C GLY A 65 4.60 18.79 -7.79
N VAL A 66 3.68 19.68 -7.42
CA VAL A 66 3.88 21.14 -7.55
C VAL A 66 5.03 21.65 -6.67
N LEU A 67 5.12 21.17 -5.43
CA LEU A 67 6.22 21.52 -4.52
C LEU A 67 7.58 21.05 -5.07
N ALA A 68 7.66 19.82 -5.58
CA ALA A 68 8.87 19.28 -6.20
C ALA A 68 9.30 20.08 -7.41
N ASP A 69 8.35 20.61 -8.19
CA ASP A 69 8.61 21.47 -9.36
C ASP A 69 9.00 22.90 -9.00
N ARG A 70 8.66 23.40 -7.81
CA ARG A 70 8.96 24.77 -7.37
C ARG A 70 10.18 24.86 -6.45
N LEU A 71 10.29 23.94 -5.51
CA LEU A 71 11.31 23.98 -4.44
C LEU A 71 12.52 23.09 -4.73
N GLY A 72 12.42 22.20 -5.71
CA GLY A 72 13.42 21.18 -6.03
C GLY A 72 13.09 19.83 -5.42
N ARG A 73 13.42 18.74 -6.16
CA ARG A 73 13.07 17.36 -5.79
C ARG A 73 13.71 16.94 -4.48
N ARG A 74 15.01 17.21 -4.33
CA ARG A 74 15.77 16.84 -3.14
C ARG A 74 15.20 17.47 -1.87
N ARG A 75 14.91 18.78 -1.90
CA ARG A 75 14.40 19.50 -0.73
C ARG A 75 13.06 18.94 -0.25
N VAL A 76 12.16 18.65 -1.20
CA VAL A 76 10.83 18.12 -0.90
C VAL A 76 10.91 16.70 -0.34
N VAL A 77 11.72 15.83 -0.95
CA VAL A 77 11.98 14.47 -0.44
C VAL A 77 12.54 14.51 0.97
N MET A 78 13.51 15.39 1.24
CA MET A 78 14.12 15.53 2.57
C MET A 78 13.11 16.01 3.61
N ALA A 79 12.31 17.04 3.29
CA ALA A 79 11.30 17.56 4.20
C ALA A 79 10.27 16.48 4.57
N ALA A 80 9.78 15.75 3.58
CA ALA A 80 8.82 14.67 3.79
C ALA A 80 9.41 13.51 4.61
N LEU A 81 10.66 13.10 4.33
CA LEU A 81 11.38 12.07 5.10
C LEU A 81 11.72 12.51 6.53
N ILE A 82 11.65 13.79 6.87
CA ILE A 82 11.76 14.28 8.26
C ILE A 82 10.39 14.23 8.94
N ILE A 83 9.33 14.62 8.24
CA ILE A 83 7.97 14.67 8.79
C ILE A 83 7.44 13.24 9.06
N SER A 84 7.71 12.28 8.18
CA SER A 84 7.22 10.91 8.30
C SER A 84 7.63 10.24 9.62
N PRO A 85 8.92 10.11 10.00
CA PRO A 85 9.30 9.48 11.26
C PRO A 85 8.81 10.26 12.48
N ALA A 86 8.70 11.59 12.41
CA ALA A 86 8.12 12.39 13.49
C ALA A 86 6.64 12.05 13.70
N ALA A 87 5.85 11.96 12.63
CA ALA A 87 4.45 11.55 12.70
C ALA A 87 4.29 10.12 13.21
N ILE A 88 5.15 9.19 12.79
CA ILE A 88 5.16 7.81 13.30
C ILE A 88 5.51 7.76 14.78
N ALA A 89 6.46 8.58 15.24
CA ALA A 89 6.78 8.67 16.65
C ALA A 89 5.58 9.15 17.48
N ILE A 90 4.76 10.07 16.97
CA ILE A 90 3.52 10.49 17.63
C ILE A 90 2.57 9.31 17.87
N TYR A 91 2.50 8.30 16.95
CA TYR A 91 1.66 7.12 17.16
C TYR A 91 2.03 6.34 18.43
N ALA A 92 3.32 6.30 18.78
CA ALA A 92 3.79 5.61 19.97
C ALA A 92 3.31 6.28 21.28
N PHE A 93 3.15 7.59 21.26
CA PHE A 93 2.81 8.41 22.43
C PHE A 93 1.38 8.94 22.40
N ALA A 94 0.61 8.69 21.33
CA ALA A 94 -0.80 9.13 21.27
C ALA A 94 -1.61 8.43 22.36
N ASP A 95 -2.20 9.21 23.25
CA ASP A 95 -3.06 8.79 24.36
C ASP A 95 -4.56 8.91 24.03
N SER A 96 -4.88 9.47 22.88
CA SER A 96 -6.25 9.69 22.41
C SER A 96 -6.41 9.42 20.94
N LEU A 97 -7.59 8.94 20.55
CA LEU A 97 -7.90 8.65 19.16
C LEU A 97 -7.83 9.91 18.25
N PRO A 98 -8.31 11.10 18.66
CA PRO A 98 -8.15 12.32 17.85
C PRO A 98 -6.69 12.67 17.54
N LEU A 99 -5.79 12.57 18.54
CA LEU A 99 -4.36 12.81 18.32
C LEU A 99 -3.75 11.79 17.37
N PHE A 100 -4.11 10.51 17.51
CA PHE A 100 -3.69 9.44 16.63
C PHE A 100 -4.17 9.68 15.19
N LEU A 101 -5.44 10.07 14.99
CA LEU A 101 -6.00 10.40 13.68
C LEU A 101 -5.32 11.63 13.05
N ALA A 102 -5.06 12.68 13.83
CA ALA A 102 -4.32 13.85 13.36
C ALA A 102 -2.92 13.48 12.87
N ALA A 103 -2.20 12.64 13.63
CA ALA A 103 -0.89 12.14 13.22
C ALA A 103 -0.99 11.27 11.94
N ARG A 104 -2.06 10.47 11.76
CA ARG A 104 -2.32 9.72 10.52
C ARG A 104 -2.49 10.62 9.30
N VAL A 105 -3.20 11.73 9.46
CA VAL A 105 -3.40 12.73 8.38
C VAL A 105 -2.07 13.41 8.04
N ILE A 106 -1.28 13.84 9.04
CA ILE A 106 0.03 14.46 8.82
C ILE A 106 0.98 13.50 8.13
N HIS A 107 1.01 12.25 8.58
CA HIS A 107 1.84 11.19 7.98
C HIS A 107 1.43 10.92 6.52
N GLY A 108 0.13 10.77 6.24
CA GLY A 108 -0.39 10.56 4.89
C GLY A 108 -0.12 11.74 3.96
N ALA A 109 -0.27 12.98 4.44
CA ALA A 109 0.08 14.18 3.68
C ALA A 109 1.58 14.19 3.31
N SER A 110 2.44 13.84 4.28
CA SER A 110 3.89 13.68 4.04
C SER A 110 4.17 12.57 3.02
N GLY A 111 3.47 11.42 3.12
CA GLY A 111 3.62 10.29 2.20
C GLY A 111 3.28 10.65 0.75
N GLY A 112 2.18 11.37 0.50
CA GLY A 112 1.77 11.84 -0.82
C GLY A 112 2.80 12.79 -1.43
N VAL A 113 3.24 13.77 -0.64
CA VAL A 113 4.31 14.68 -1.08
C VAL A 113 5.60 13.94 -1.39
N LEU A 114 5.98 12.96 -0.56
CA LEU A 114 7.18 12.15 -0.73
C LEU A 114 7.13 11.29 -1.99
N ALA A 115 6.04 10.58 -2.20
CA ALA A 115 5.86 9.70 -3.36
C ALA A 115 5.95 10.49 -4.66
N ALA A 116 5.23 11.62 -4.78
CA ALA A 116 5.27 12.48 -5.96
C ALA A 116 6.69 12.98 -6.26
N ALA A 117 7.40 13.47 -5.24
CA ALA A 117 8.77 13.99 -5.40
C ALA A 117 9.77 12.90 -5.77
N LEU A 118 9.66 11.68 -5.19
CA LEU A 118 10.52 10.55 -5.51
C LEU A 118 10.30 10.04 -6.95
N PHE A 119 9.05 9.92 -7.40
CA PHE A 119 8.77 9.51 -8.78
C PHE A 119 9.23 10.57 -9.79
N ALA A 120 9.12 11.87 -9.45
CA ALA A 120 9.70 12.94 -10.26
C ALA A 120 11.23 12.79 -10.34
N LEU A 121 11.91 12.62 -9.20
CA LEU A 121 13.35 12.39 -9.12
C LEU A 121 13.80 11.17 -9.92
N LEU A 122 13.09 10.03 -9.80
CA LEU A 122 13.36 8.83 -10.59
C LEU A 122 13.22 9.07 -12.10
N GLY A 123 12.21 9.85 -12.49
CA GLY A 123 12.01 10.25 -13.87
C GLY A 123 13.14 11.11 -14.43
N ASP A 124 13.66 12.04 -13.61
CA ASP A 124 14.75 12.96 -13.98
C ASP A 124 16.10 12.24 -14.11
N VAL A 125 16.38 11.25 -13.23
CA VAL A 125 17.66 10.52 -13.23
C VAL A 125 17.71 9.33 -14.19
N ALA A 126 16.59 8.96 -14.79
CA ALA A 126 16.52 7.87 -15.74
C ALA A 126 17.21 8.25 -17.06
N ALA A 127 18.10 7.40 -17.55
CA ALA A 127 18.71 7.58 -18.85
C ALA A 127 17.66 7.59 -19.98
N PRO A 128 17.92 8.30 -21.09
CA PRO A 128 17.04 8.27 -22.26
C PRO A 128 16.76 6.81 -22.68
N GLY A 129 15.48 6.44 -22.80
CA GLY A 129 15.08 5.06 -23.12
C GLY A 129 15.02 4.07 -21.94
N GLU A 130 15.60 4.39 -20.77
CA GLU A 130 15.63 3.49 -19.59
C GLU A 130 14.62 3.84 -18.49
N ARG A 131 13.74 4.84 -18.71
CA ARG A 131 12.75 5.26 -17.70
C ARG A 131 11.88 4.10 -17.22
N GLY A 132 11.41 3.24 -18.15
CA GLY A 132 10.61 2.08 -17.80
C GLY A 132 11.36 1.09 -16.87
N LYS A 133 12.64 0.84 -17.14
CA LYS A 133 13.51 -0.01 -16.31
C LYS A 133 13.76 0.60 -14.93
N THR A 134 13.95 1.91 -14.86
CA THR A 134 14.16 2.64 -13.59
C THR A 134 12.92 2.59 -12.71
N LEU A 135 11.74 2.89 -13.27
CA LEU A 135 10.46 2.82 -12.58
C LEU A 135 10.06 1.37 -12.23
N GLY A 136 10.35 0.41 -13.10
CA GLY A 136 10.14 -1.02 -12.83
C GLY A 136 10.94 -1.53 -11.63
N ARG A 137 12.21 -1.08 -11.47
CA ARG A 137 13.01 -1.41 -10.29
C ARG A 137 12.45 -0.76 -9.01
N ALA A 138 11.97 0.49 -9.09
CA ALA A 138 11.29 1.13 -7.99
C ALA A 138 10.02 0.37 -7.60
N GLY A 139 9.20 -0.05 -8.57
CA GLY A 139 8.02 -0.88 -8.35
C GLY A 139 8.33 -2.23 -7.70
N ALA A 140 9.43 -2.88 -8.07
CA ALA A 140 9.88 -4.10 -7.42
C ALA A 140 10.24 -3.88 -5.93
N LEU A 141 10.92 -2.76 -5.61
CA LEU A 141 11.23 -2.41 -4.21
C LEU A 141 9.97 -2.09 -3.40
N ILE A 142 8.99 -1.43 -4.01
CA ILE A 142 7.68 -1.20 -3.41
C ILE A 142 6.99 -2.54 -3.12
N GLY A 143 7.03 -3.48 -4.06
CA GLY A 143 6.51 -4.83 -3.87
C GLY A 143 7.18 -5.58 -2.72
N VAL A 144 8.51 -5.46 -2.59
CA VAL A 144 9.26 -6.01 -1.45
C VAL A 144 8.83 -5.35 -0.15
N ALA A 145 8.70 -4.03 -0.11
CA ALA A 145 8.23 -3.30 1.08
C ALA A 145 6.81 -3.72 1.50
N ALA A 146 5.93 -3.94 0.53
CA ALA A 146 4.55 -4.34 0.77
C ALA A 146 4.41 -5.75 1.36
N VAL A 147 5.38 -6.63 1.12
CA VAL A 147 5.41 -7.99 1.68
C VAL A 147 6.18 -8.04 2.99
N VAL A 148 7.40 -7.45 3.01
CA VAL A 148 8.29 -7.50 4.18
C VAL A 148 7.78 -6.60 5.31
N GLY A 149 7.19 -5.46 4.98
CA GLY A 149 6.70 -4.48 5.95
C GLY A 149 5.71 -5.08 6.95
N PRO A 150 4.54 -5.57 6.51
CA PRO A 150 3.54 -6.14 7.41
C PRO A 150 4.06 -7.34 8.21
N ALA A 151 4.83 -8.23 7.56
CA ALA A 151 5.38 -9.42 8.22
C ALA A 151 6.37 -9.04 9.34
N SER A 152 7.30 -8.10 9.07
CA SER A 152 8.26 -7.63 10.09
C SER A 152 7.57 -6.88 11.23
N ALA A 153 6.59 -6.03 10.93
CA ALA A 153 5.85 -5.29 11.95
C ALA A 153 5.00 -6.22 12.83
N ALA A 154 4.35 -7.22 12.25
CA ALA A 154 3.61 -8.22 13.02
C ALA A 154 4.54 -9.00 13.95
N LEU A 155 5.74 -9.40 13.48
CA LEU A 155 6.75 -10.06 14.30
C LEU A 155 7.24 -9.18 15.45
N VAL A 156 7.61 -7.92 15.18
CA VAL A 156 8.06 -6.96 16.20
C VAL A 156 6.94 -6.66 17.19
N SER A 157 5.71 -6.46 16.70
CA SER A 157 4.55 -6.24 17.57
C SER A 157 4.31 -7.41 18.55
N ASN A 158 4.54 -8.64 18.08
CA ASN A 158 4.41 -9.84 18.91
C ASN A 158 5.53 -9.94 19.96
N LEU A 159 6.77 -9.60 19.60
CA LEU A 159 7.93 -9.74 20.51
C LEU A 159 8.08 -8.59 21.50
N ALA A 160 7.75 -7.36 21.10
CA ALA A 160 8.06 -6.15 21.83
C ALA A 160 6.90 -5.13 21.91
N GLY A 161 5.72 -5.48 21.39
CA GLY A 161 4.53 -4.65 21.41
C GLY A 161 4.44 -3.62 20.28
N THR A 162 3.26 -3.02 20.14
CA THR A 162 2.92 -2.07 19.04
C THR A 162 3.78 -0.79 19.10
N THR A 163 4.08 -0.30 20.31
CA THR A 163 4.95 0.88 20.50
C THR A 163 6.34 0.66 19.93
N ALA A 164 6.90 -0.56 20.06
CA ALA A 164 8.21 -0.89 19.50
C ALA A 164 8.20 -0.87 17.96
N VAL A 165 7.08 -1.22 17.33
CA VAL A 165 6.93 -1.10 15.87
C VAL A 165 7.02 0.36 15.44
N PHE A 166 6.27 1.26 16.09
CA PHE A 166 6.28 2.68 15.78
C PHE A 166 7.66 3.31 15.96
N LEU A 167 8.26 3.12 17.15
CA LEU A 167 9.57 3.71 17.45
C LEU A 167 10.68 3.09 16.59
N GLY A 168 10.68 1.77 16.41
CA GLY A 168 11.65 1.08 15.57
C GLY A 168 11.59 1.53 14.11
N LEU A 169 10.38 1.67 13.58
CA LEU A 169 10.19 2.15 12.21
C LEU A 169 10.62 3.62 12.07
N ALA A 170 10.25 4.49 13.02
CA ALA A 170 10.68 5.88 13.02
C ALA A 170 12.23 5.99 13.04
N VAL A 171 12.90 5.16 13.83
CA VAL A 171 14.38 5.10 13.88
C VAL A 171 14.95 4.60 12.55
N VAL A 172 14.39 3.54 11.96
CA VAL A 172 14.86 3.00 10.67
C VAL A 172 14.75 4.05 9.57
N ILE A 173 13.63 4.79 9.51
CA ILE A 173 13.44 5.84 8.51
C ILE A 173 14.40 7.00 8.78
N ALA A 174 14.56 7.45 10.03
CA ALA A 174 15.48 8.53 10.38
C ALA A 174 16.94 8.19 10.06
N VAL A 175 17.40 6.98 10.39
CA VAL A 175 18.74 6.49 10.05
C VAL A 175 18.91 6.40 8.52
N GLY A 176 17.93 5.85 7.83
CA GLY A 176 17.93 5.77 6.37
C GLY A 176 17.95 7.15 5.71
N LEU A 177 17.20 8.13 6.26
CA LEU A 177 17.28 9.52 5.84
C LEU A 177 18.71 10.07 5.99
N LEU A 178 19.29 9.96 7.18
CA LEU A 178 20.66 10.45 7.43
C LEU A 178 21.69 9.82 6.49
N ALA A 179 21.56 8.52 6.20
CA ALA A 179 22.43 7.81 5.26
C ALA A 179 22.25 8.26 3.81
N THR A 180 21.03 8.61 3.39
CA THR A 180 20.72 8.98 2.00
C THR A 180 20.84 10.47 1.73
N LEU A 181 20.68 11.31 2.75
CA LEU A 181 20.68 12.78 2.68
C LEU A 181 21.83 13.37 1.87
N PRO A 182 23.12 13.01 2.12
CA PRO A 182 24.25 13.58 1.39
C PRO A 182 24.34 13.07 -0.06
N LEU A 183 23.66 11.97 -0.38
CA LEU A 183 23.77 11.27 -1.65
C LEU A 183 22.61 11.54 -2.60
N LEU A 184 21.50 12.12 -2.12
CA LEU A 184 20.36 12.47 -2.97
C LEU A 184 20.74 13.64 -3.88
N PRO A 185 20.67 13.47 -5.22
CA PRO A 185 20.99 14.53 -6.15
C PRO A 185 19.86 15.58 -6.18
N GLU A 186 20.21 16.84 -6.41
CA GLU A 186 19.24 17.84 -6.85
C GLU A 186 19.16 17.81 -8.38
N THR A 187 17.99 17.50 -8.89
CA THR A 187 17.74 17.40 -10.34
C THR A 187 16.87 18.54 -10.85
N PHE A 188 16.62 19.54 -9.99
CA PHE A 188 15.76 20.66 -10.33
C PHE A 188 16.30 21.42 -11.56
N THR A 189 15.57 21.30 -12.65
CA THR A 189 15.58 22.21 -13.77
C THR A 189 14.23 22.93 -13.76
N PRO A 190 14.17 24.28 -13.82
CA PRO A 190 12.90 24.97 -13.95
C PRO A 190 12.16 24.39 -15.15
N ALA A 191 11.17 23.55 -14.88
CA ALA A 191 10.43 22.92 -15.95
C ALA A 191 9.52 23.96 -16.58
N VAL A 192 9.61 24.12 -17.89
CA VAL A 192 8.48 24.61 -18.67
C VAL A 192 7.30 23.73 -18.27
N VAL A 193 6.32 24.33 -17.60
CA VAL A 193 5.08 23.62 -17.21
C VAL A 193 4.51 23.04 -18.50
N ARG A 194 4.75 21.77 -18.74
CA ARG A 194 4.15 21.07 -19.86
C ARG A 194 2.68 20.92 -19.54
N THR A 195 1.89 21.84 -20.05
CA THR A 195 0.43 21.72 -20.03
C THR A 195 0.05 20.32 -20.53
N ALA A 196 -0.83 19.67 -19.78
CA ALA A 196 -1.33 18.36 -20.12
C ALA A 196 -1.84 18.34 -21.57
N ALA A 197 -1.35 17.41 -22.39
CA ALA A 197 -1.90 17.23 -23.73
C ALA A 197 -3.41 16.99 -23.61
N PRO A 198 -4.25 17.76 -24.37
CA PRO A 198 -5.69 17.56 -24.33
C PRO A 198 -6.04 16.10 -24.59
N GLY A 199 -6.98 15.54 -23.82
CA GLY A 199 -7.46 14.15 -24.01
C GLY A 199 -6.58 13.04 -23.44
N ALA A 200 -5.49 13.32 -22.72
CA ALA A 200 -4.63 12.28 -22.14
C ALA A 200 -5.37 11.36 -21.15
N TRP A 201 -6.24 11.91 -20.31
CA TRP A 201 -7.08 11.11 -19.40
C TRP A 201 -8.03 10.21 -20.18
N ARG A 202 -8.61 10.69 -21.27
CA ARG A 202 -9.48 9.87 -22.13
C ARG A 202 -8.70 8.70 -22.71
N ARG A 203 -7.46 8.90 -23.19
CA ARG A 203 -6.62 7.82 -23.73
C ARG A 203 -6.25 6.81 -22.64
N ILE A 204 -5.87 7.27 -21.43
CA ILE A 204 -5.57 6.38 -20.29
C ILE A 204 -6.79 5.55 -19.94
N LEU A 205 -7.95 6.17 -19.78
CA LEU A 205 -9.19 5.47 -19.40
C LEU A 205 -9.80 4.66 -20.57
N SER A 206 -9.44 4.90 -21.83
CA SER A 206 -9.82 4.06 -22.96
C SER A 206 -8.94 2.81 -23.10
N ASN A 207 -7.75 2.81 -22.52
CA ASN A 207 -6.84 1.67 -22.60
C ASN A 207 -7.35 0.50 -21.74
N ARG A 208 -7.76 -0.59 -22.40
CA ARG A 208 -8.29 -1.80 -21.76
C ARG A 208 -7.35 -2.37 -20.68
N LYS A 209 -6.04 -2.47 -20.97
CA LYS A 209 -5.07 -3.05 -20.02
C LYS A 209 -4.96 -2.20 -18.77
N LEU A 210 -5.03 -0.87 -18.91
CA LEU A 210 -5.03 0.04 -17.77
C LEU A 210 -6.32 -0.06 -16.96
N ARG A 211 -7.49 -0.05 -17.59
CA ARG A 211 -8.76 -0.19 -16.86
C ARG A 211 -8.80 -1.46 -16.01
N VAL A 212 -8.36 -2.60 -16.60
CA VAL A 212 -8.26 -3.88 -15.88
C VAL A 212 -7.28 -3.77 -14.71
N ALA A 213 -6.11 -3.18 -14.92
CA ALA A 213 -5.10 -3.01 -13.88
C ALA A 213 -5.60 -2.12 -12.73
N LEU A 214 -6.25 -0.99 -13.04
CA LEU A 214 -6.80 -0.06 -12.05
C LEU A 214 -7.91 -0.71 -11.22
N LEU A 215 -8.80 -1.47 -11.85
CA LEU A 215 -9.86 -2.20 -11.15
C LEU A 215 -9.31 -3.33 -10.28
N ALA A 216 -8.30 -4.05 -10.78
CA ALA A 216 -7.68 -5.15 -10.04
C ALA A 216 -6.93 -4.65 -8.82
N ILE A 217 -6.15 -3.54 -8.93
CA ILE A 217 -5.45 -2.96 -7.79
C ILE A 217 -6.43 -2.38 -6.76
N PHE A 218 -7.52 -1.75 -7.19
CA PHE A 218 -8.59 -1.31 -6.31
C PHE A 218 -9.16 -2.47 -5.47
N GLY A 219 -9.52 -3.58 -6.10
CA GLY A 219 -10.03 -4.77 -5.40
C GLY A 219 -8.99 -5.39 -4.46
N LEU A 220 -7.73 -5.48 -4.91
CA LEU A 220 -6.63 -5.95 -4.08
C LEU A 220 -6.48 -5.11 -2.82
N GLU A 221 -6.41 -3.79 -2.96
CA GLU A 221 -6.16 -2.89 -1.84
C GLU A 221 -7.37 -2.79 -0.90
N ALA A 222 -8.59 -2.97 -1.40
CA ALA A 222 -9.77 -3.11 -0.55
C ALA A 222 -9.68 -4.35 0.34
N ALA A 223 -9.15 -5.46 -0.17
CA ALA A 223 -8.85 -6.64 0.63
C ALA A 223 -7.72 -6.38 1.62
N VAL A 224 -6.63 -5.70 1.19
CA VAL A 224 -5.49 -5.35 2.06
C VAL A 224 -5.95 -4.54 3.26
N GLY A 225 -6.67 -3.45 3.03
CA GLY A 225 -7.17 -2.59 4.12
C GLY A 225 -8.06 -3.34 5.11
N SER A 226 -8.96 -4.21 4.60
CA SER A 226 -9.86 -4.99 5.46
C SER A 226 -9.12 -6.05 6.28
N VAL A 227 -8.20 -6.81 5.66
CA VAL A 227 -7.47 -7.88 6.37
C VAL A 227 -6.51 -7.29 7.39
N THR A 228 -5.68 -6.32 6.99
CA THR A 228 -4.68 -5.73 7.88
C THR A 228 -5.30 -4.95 9.04
N GLY A 229 -6.47 -4.37 8.81
CA GLY A 229 -7.18 -3.60 9.83
C GLY A 229 -7.85 -4.44 10.91
N PHE A 230 -8.37 -5.61 10.57
CA PHE A 230 -9.30 -6.32 11.44
C PHE A 230 -8.96 -7.77 11.78
N ILE A 231 -7.92 -8.37 11.17
CA ILE A 231 -7.60 -9.79 11.41
C ILE A 231 -7.25 -10.07 12.87
N LYS A 232 -6.49 -9.16 13.51
CA LYS A 232 -6.10 -9.30 14.92
C LYS A 232 -7.31 -9.25 15.84
N ASP A 233 -8.30 -8.44 15.52
CA ASP A 233 -9.52 -8.29 16.31
C ASP A 233 -10.39 -9.54 16.27
N GLY A 234 -10.54 -10.12 15.10
CA GLY A 234 -11.24 -11.41 14.95
C GLY A 234 -10.55 -12.53 15.75
N LEU A 235 -9.22 -12.52 15.79
CA LEU A 235 -8.45 -13.47 16.61
C LEU A 235 -8.63 -13.23 18.11
N ILE A 236 -8.66 -11.98 18.57
CA ILE A 236 -8.92 -11.63 19.98
C ILE A 236 -10.31 -12.09 20.38
N GLN A 237 -11.33 -11.76 19.60
CA GLN A 237 -12.71 -12.11 19.90
C GLN A 237 -12.88 -13.63 20.04
N ARG A 238 -12.38 -14.41 19.09
CA ARG A 238 -12.43 -15.90 19.17
C ARG A 238 -11.65 -16.46 20.35
N ALA A 239 -10.53 -15.85 20.72
CA ALA A 239 -9.76 -16.27 21.87
C ALA A 239 -10.51 -16.02 23.18
N LEU A 240 -11.23 -14.91 23.33
CA LEU A 240 -12.12 -14.62 24.45
C LEU A 240 -13.30 -15.60 24.49
N GLU A 241 -13.95 -15.89 23.36
CA GLU A 241 -15.02 -16.86 23.24
C GLU A 241 -14.57 -18.29 23.64
N SER A 242 -13.29 -18.61 23.41
CA SER A 242 -12.69 -19.87 23.85
C SER A 242 -12.35 -19.92 25.34
N GLY A 243 -12.69 -18.90 26.14
CA GLY A 243 -12.48 -18.83 27.56
C GLY A 243 -11.12 -18.30 28.01
N ARG A 244 -10.33 -17.70 27.12
CA ARG A 244 -9.08 -17.02 27.52
C ARG A 244 -9.40 -15.68 28.19
N ASP A 245 -8.59 -15.29 29.15
CA ASP A 245 -8.63 -13.93 29.67
C ASP A 245 -8.11 -12.92 28.62
N MET A 246 -8.32 -11.64 28.86
CA MET A 246 -7.95 -10.58 27.91
C MET A 246 -6.45 -10.61 27.59
N GLU A 247 -5.59 -10.83 28.60
CA GLU A 247 -4.14 -10.88 28.38
C GLU A 247 -3.71 -12.09 27.54
N GLY A 248 -4.30 -13.25 27.79
CA GLY A 248 -4.09 -14.46 26.99
C GLY A 248 -4.62 -14.32 25.57
N ALA A 249 -5.77 -13.66 25.39
CA ALA A 249 -6.33 -13.39 24.07
C ALA A 249 -5.44 -12.44 23.24
N LEU A 250 -4.93 -11.38 23.86
CA LEU A 250 -4.01 -10.44 23.20
C LEU A 250 -2.69 -11.11 22.80
N ARG A 251 -2.10 -11.93 23.67
CA ARG A 251 -0.87 -12.70 23.38
C ARG A 251 -1.10 -13.70 22.23
N TYR A 252 -2.21 -14.43 22.30
CA TYR A 252 -2.58 -15.38 21.24
C TYR A 252 -2.74 -14.67 19.89
N ALA A 253 -3.53 -13.60 19.85
CA ALA A 253 -3.82 -12.88 18.63
C ALA A 253 -2.56 -12.24 18.02
N ALA A 254 -1.63 -11.75 18.84
CA ALA A 254 -0.35 -11.21 18.38
C ALA A 254 0.48 -12.30 17.70
N GLY A 255 0.65 -13.47 18.31
CA GLY A 255 1.40 -14.60 17.74
C GLY A 255 0.72 -15.16 16.48
N ALA A 256 -0.58 -15.38 16.53
CA ALA A 256 -1.35 -15.92 15.41
C ALA A 256 -1.34 -14.97 14.21
N SER A 257 -1.60 -13.66 14.41
CA SER A 257 -1.56 -12.69 13.30
C SER A 257 -0.17 -12.59 12.68
N GLY A 258 0.90 -12.61 13.47
CA GLY A 258 2.28 -12.64 12.97
C GLY A 258 2.56 -13.87 12.09
N GLY A 259 2.12 -15.04 12.52
CA GLY A 259 2.20 -16.28 11.73
C GLY A 259 1.43 -16.19 10.42
N LEU A 260 0.18 -15.69 10.48
CA LEU A 260 -0.68 -15.51 9.32
C LEU A 260 -0.07 -14.55 8.28
N PHE A 261 0.45 -13.40 8.71
CA PHE A 261 1.13 -12.46 7.79
C PHE A 261 2.45 -13.03 7.24
N SER A 262 3.15 -13.88 8.00
CA SER A 262 4.35 -14.57 7.50
C SER A 262 4.01 -15.56 6.39
N VAL A 263 2.94 -16.34 6.54
CA VAL A 263 2.42 -17.24 5.50
C VAL A 263 2.01 -16.45 4.26
N PHE A 264 1.23 -15.39 4.42
CA PHE A 264 0.87 -14.48 3.34
C PHE A 264 2.11 -13.98 2.59
N GLY A 265 3.09 -13.43 3.32
CA GLY A 265 4.30 -12.85 2.74
C GLY A 265 5.12 -13.89 1.97
N LEU A 266 5.31 -15.09 2.54
CA LEU A 266 6.03 -16.18 1.88
C LEU A 266 5.33 -16.60 0.57
N VAL A 267 4.02 -16.82 0.60
CA VAL A 267 3.26 -17.21 -0.59
C VAL A 267 3.30 -16.13 -1.65
N ALA A 268 3.10 -14.86 -1.27
CA ALA A 268 3.16 -13.73 -2.20
C ALA A 268 4.54 -13.64 -2.88
N ILE A 269 5.65 -13.77 -2.14
CA ILE A 269 7.01 -13.78 -2.69
C ILE A 269 7.19 -14.96 -3.66
N VAL A 270 6.78 -16.18 -3.28
CA VAL A 270 6.91 -17.36 -4.14
C VAL A 270 6.15 -17.18 -5.45
N ILE A 271 4.93 -16.64 -5.39
CA ILE A 271 4.13 -16.35 -6.60
C ILE A 271 4.79 -15.27 -7.45
N MET A 272 5.26 -14.15 -6.85
CA MET A 272 5.93 -13.06 -7.57
C MET A 272 7.22 -13.51 -8.27
N LEU A 273 7.99 -14.41 -7.65
CA LEU A 273 9.22 -14.96 -8.23
C LEU A 273 8.94 -16.11 -9.22
N SER A 274 7.72 -16.63 -9.26
CA SER A 274 7.36 -17.73 -10.14
C SER A 274 7.27 -17.29 -11.61
N ARG A 275 7.38 -18.26 -12.52
CA ARG A 275 7.16 -18.04 -13.96
C ARG A 275 5.71 -17.65 -14.30
N PHE A 276 4.79 -17.73 -13.35
CA PHE A 276 3.42 -17.24 -13.54
C PHE A 276 3.39 -15.71 -13.71
N ALA A 277 4.21 -14.99 -12.94
CA ALA A 277 4.34 -13.54 -13.07
C ALA A 277 4.86 -13.13 -14.46
N SER A 278 5.78 -13.90 -15.07
CA SER A 278 6.32 -13.60 -16.41
C SER A 278 5.36 -13.92 -17.57
N ARG A 279 4.34 -14.77 -17.35
CA ARG A 279 3.30 -15.05 -18.35
C ARG A 279 2.28 -13.91 -18.50
N VAL A 280 2.28 -12.97 -17.58
CA VAL A 280 1.47 -11.73 -17.63
C VAL A 280 1.77 -10.93 -18.90
N ASP A 281 3.06 -10.85 -19.26
CA ASP A 281 3.50 -10.06 -20.42
C ASP A 281 2.93 -10.60 -21.75
N GLN A 282 2.64 -11.90 -21.81
CA GLN A 282 2.17 -12.56 -23.02
C GLN A 282 0.65 -12.54 -23.20
N ARG A 283 -0.16 -12.59 -22.13
CA ARG A 283 -1.61 -12.74 -22.15
C ARG A 283 -2.40 -11.51 -21.68
N GLY A 284 -1.70 -10.48 -21.21
CA GLY A 284 -2.30 -9.29 -20.63
C GLY A 284 -2.82 -9.49 -19.19
N PRO A 285 -3.22 -8.41 -18.51
CA PRO A 285 -3.56 -8.45 -17.09
C PRO A 285 -4.91 -9.12 -16.76
N PHE A 286 -5.80 -9.33 -17.75
CA PHE A 286 -7.19 -9.74 -17.50
C PHE A 286 -7.30 -11.12 -16.81
N GLY A 287 -6.71 -12.17 -17.40
CA GLY A 287 -6.83 -13.53 -16.85
C GLY A 287 -6.20 -13.67 -15.48
N ILE A 288 -5.09 -12.97 -15.23
CA ILE A 288 -4.39 -12.97 -13.95
C ILE A 288 -5.18 -12.20 -12.91
N SER A 289 -5.76 -11.04 -13.28
CA SER A 289 -6.63 -10.30 -12.39
C SER A 289 -7.89 -11.09 -12.02
N LEU A 290 -8.44 -11.85 -12.96
CA LEU A 290 -9.59 -12.73 -12.70
C LEU A 290 -9.27 -13.79 -11.64
N VAL A 291 -8.16 -14.52 -11.82
CA VAL A 291 -7.71 -15.54 -10.87
C VAL A 291 -7.34 -14.91 -9.53
N GLY A 292 -6.62 -13.78 -9.56
CA GLY A 292 -6.19 -13.08 -8.35
C GLY A 292 -7.36 -12.54 -7.52
N LEU A 293 -8.33 -11.86 -8.15
CA LEU A 293 -9.54 -11.36 -7.46
C LEU A 293 -10.41 -12.52 -6.96
N GLY A 294 -10.53 -13.61 -7.72
CA GLY A 294 -11.22 -14.82 -7.27
C GLY A 294 -10.56 -15.44 -6.04
N SER A 295 -9.22 -15.47 -6.00
CA SER A 295 -8.44 -15.95 -4.85
C SER A 295 -8.65 -15.05 -3.62
N LEU A 296 -8.66 -13.71 -3.81
CA LEU A 296 -8.94 -12.75 -2.74
C LEU A 296 -10.37 -12.87 -2.22
N LEU A 297 -11.34 -13.05 -3.11
CA LEU A 297 -12.74 -13.25 -2.72
C LEU A 297 -12.89 -14.50 -1.86
N ALA A 298 -12.29 -15.61 -2.27
CA ALA A 298 -12.27 -16.84 -1.49
C ALA A 298 -11.58 -16.65 -0.13
N ALA A 299 -10.44 -15.96 -0.10
CA ALA A 299 -9.73 -15.65 1.14
C ALA A 299 -10.59 -14.83 2.12
N LEU A 300 -11.20 -13.75 1.66
CA LEU A 300 -12.06 -12.90 2.49
C LEU A 300 -13.32 -13.63 2.95
N THR A 301 -13.88 -14.49 2.10
CA THR A 301 -15.03 -15.34 2.49
C THR A 301 -14.63 -16.30 3.62
N LEU A 302 -13.49 -16.97 3.49
CA LEU A 302 -12.98 -17.83 4.54
C LEU A 302 -12.72 -17.07 5.84
N LEU A 303 -12.08 -15.91 5.79
CA LEU A 303 -11.87 -15.07 6.98
C LEU A 303 -13.17 -14.59 7.63
N ALA A 304 -14.19 -14.28 6.81
CA ALA A 304 -15.47 -13.82 7.32
C ALA A 304 -16.27 -14.90 8.09
N ILE A 305 -16.08 -16.18 7.73
CA ILE A 305 -16.79 -17.31 8.36
C ILE A 305 -15.86 -18.19 9.19
N SER A 306 -14.59 -17.82 9.36
CA SER A 306 -13.54 -18.68 9.94
C SER A 306 -13.81 -19.00 11.41
N PRO A 307 -13.96 -20.30 11.77
CA PRO A 307 -14.06 -20.72 13.15
C PRO A 307 -12.70 -21.03 13.78
N THR A 308 -11.64 -21.27 12.99
CA THR A 308 -10.36 -21.80 13.48
C THR A 308 -9.16 -21.16 12.79
N LEU A 309 -7.98 -21.26 13.42
CA LEU A 309 -6.74 -20.74 12.88
C LEU A 309 -6.31 -21.45 11.59
N GLU A 310 -6.64 -22.73 11.43
CA GLU A 310 -6.34 -23.51 10.22
C GLU A 310 -7.08 -22.95 9.00
N VAL A 311 -8.33 -22.54 9.17
CA VAL A 311 -9.10 -21.86 8.11
C VAL A 311 -8.49 -20.51 7.78
N ASP A 312 -8.04 -19.74 8.79
CA ASP A 312 -7.33 -18.49 8.57
C ASP A 312 -6.01 -18.70 7.79
N LEU A 313 -5.26 -19.78 8.09
CA LEU A 313 -4.04 -20.13 7.36
C LEU A 313 -4.33 -20.39 5.87
N VAL A 314 -5.36 -21.17 5.56
CA VAL A 314 -5.80 -21.42 4.17
C VAL A 314 -6.20 -20.11 3.51
N ALA A 315 -6.95 -19.25 4.21
CA ALA A 315 -7.34 -17.95 3.71
C ALA A 315 -6.11 -17.09 3.38
N MET A 316 -5.09 -17.08 4.25
CA MET A 316 -3.87 -16.28 4.03
C MET A 316 -2.98 -16.84 2.91
N VAL A 317 -3.02 -18.14 2.63
CA VAL A 317 -2.42 -18.72 1.43
C VAL A 317 -3.11 -18.18 0.17
N LEU A 318 -4.45 -18.25 0.11
CA LEU A 318 -5.22 -17.71 -1.01
C LEU A 318 -5.02 -16.21 -1.17
N TYR A 319 -4.97 -15.48 -0.06
CA TYR A 319 -4.70 -14.05 -0.05
C TYR A 319 -3.31 -13.75 -0.64
N GLY A 320 -2.27 -14.51 -0.25
CA GLY A 320 -0.92 -14.39 -0.80
C GLY A 320 -0.84 -14.69 -2.30
N VAL A 321 -1.60 -15.70 -2.78
CA VAL A 321 -1.74 -15.98 -4.22
C VAL A 321 -2.37 -14.78 -4.95
N GLY A 322 -3.48 -14.26 -4.44
CA GLY A 322 -4.17 -13.11 -5.04
C GLY A 322 -3.27 -11.88 -5.12
N TYR A 323 -2.61 -11.54 -4.02
CA TYR A 323 -1.66 -10.42 -3.95
C TYR A 323 -0.48 -10.60 -4.92
N GLY A 324 0.17 -11.76 -4.86
CA GLY A 324 1.35 -12.08 -5.68
C GLY A 324 1.06 -12.10 -7.19
N LEU A 325 -0.19 -12.36 -7.59
CA LEU A 325 -0.63 -12.29 -8.98
C LEU A 325 -0.98 -10.86 -9.40
N ILE A 326 -1.83 -10.15 -8.64
CA ILE A 326 -2.41 -8.87 -9.06
C ILE A 326 -1.37 -7.75 -9.02
N PHE A 327 -0.61 -7.61 -7.93
CA PHE A 327 0.25 -6.45 -7.73
C PHE A 327 1.28 -6.26 -8.87
N PRO A 328 2.12 -7.28 -9.21
CA PRO A 328 3.08 -7.14 -10.31
C PRO A 328 2.39 -7.00 -11.67
N ALA A 329 1.24 -7.67 -11.87
CA ALA A 329 0.49 -7.57 -13.12
C ALA A 329 -0.06 -6.17 -13.37
N ALA A 330 -0.65 -5.55 -12.34
CA ALA A 330 -1.19 -4.21 -12.42
C ALA A 330 -0.08 -3.16 -12.61
N ALA A 331 1.00 -3.25 -11.83
CA ALA A 331 2.15 -2.36 -11.96
C ALA A 331 2.83 -2.50 -13.33
N GLY A 332 2.99 -3.72 -13.84
CA GLY A 332 3.53 -4.01 -15.16
C GLY A 332 2.65 -3.47 -16.29
N ALA A 333 1.32 -3.61 -16.17
CA ALA A 333 0.38 -3.07 -17.14
C ALA A 333 0.47 -1.55 -17.27
N VAL A 334 0.62 -0.82 -16.14
CA VAL A 334 0.84 0.64 -16.15
C VAL A 334 2.14 0.99 -16.88
N ALA A 335 3.21 0.25 -16.64
CA ALA A 335 4.52 0.52 -17.25
C ALA A 335 4.53 0.27 -18.78
N ILE A 336 3.82 -0.76 -19.25
CA ILE A 336 3.84 -1.21 -20.66
C ILE A 336 2.76 -0.51 -21.50
N ALA A 337 1.58 -0.26 -20.90
CA ALA A 337 0.42 0.24 -21.65
C ALA A 337 0.38 1.76 -21.84
N THR A 338 1.43 2.48 -21.39
CA THR A 338 1.48 3.96 -21.45
C THR A 338 2.66 4.48 -22.25
N GLU A 339 2.39 5.53 -23.05
CA GLU A 339 3.44 6.28 -23.74
C GLU A 339 4.32 7.06 -22.73
N PRO A 340 5.58 7.37 -23.08
CA PRO A 340 6.50 8.08 -22.18
C PRO A 340 5.94 9.36 -21.58
N GLY A 341 5.10 10.11 -22.31
CA GLY A 341 4.47 11.36 -21.86
C GLY A 341 3.24 11.19 -20.97
N GLU A 342 2.68 9.97 -20.87
CA GLU A 342 1.44 9.67 -20.16
C GLU A 342 1.67 8.86 -18.87
N ARG A 343 2.88 8.30 -18.69
CA ARG A 343 3.23 7.42 -17.56
C ARG A 343 2.99 8.05 -16.18
N GLY A 344 3.28 9.35 -16.04
CA GLY A 344 3.02 10.04 -14.77
C GLY A 344 1.54 10.04 -14.39
N ARG A 345 0.65 10.24 -15.37
CA ARG A 345 -0.81 10.23 -15.15
C ARG A 345 -1.34 8.81 -14.92
N ALA A 346 -0.79 7.83 -15.62
CA ALA A 346 -1.19 6.44 -15.42
C ALA A 346 -0.74 5.91 -14.05
N ASN A 347 0.45 6.31 -13.57
CA ASN A 347 0.88 6.04 -12.20
C ASN A 347 -0.01 6.79 -11.18
N GLY A 348 -0.40 8.04 -11.46
CA GLY A 348 -1.36 8.76 -10.63
C GLY A 348 -2.72 8.07 -10.56
N ALA A 349 -3.24 7.55 -11.68
CA ALA A 349 -4.46 6.75 -11.70
C ALA A 349 -4.31 5.43 -10.92
N PHE A 350 -3.14 4.80 -10.99
CA PHE A 350 -2.81 3.60 -10.22
C PHE A 350 -2.81 3.89 -8.72
N ASN A 351 -2.10 4.94 -8.29
CA ASN A 351 -2.07 5.36 -6.89
C ASN A 351 -3.46 5.76 -6.39
N LEU A 352 -4.25 6.47 -7.21
CA LEU A 352 -5.65 6.81 -6.89
C LEU A 352 -6.49 5.54 -6.63
N SER A 353 -6.40 4.54 -7.52
CA SER A 353 -7.13 3.29 -7.35
C SER A 353 -6.65 2.50 -6.13
N PHE A 354 -5.35 2.51 -5.86
CA PHE A 354 -4.71 1.95 -4.68
C PHE A 354 -5.25 2.59 -3.40
N ASP A 355 -5.15 3.92 -3.29
CA ASP A 355 -5.54 4.66 -2.08
C ASP A 355 -7.05 4.62 -1.82
N ILE A 356 -7.88 4.66 -2.86
CA ILE A 356 -9.32 4.48 -2.72
C ILE A 356 -9.62 3.06 -2.24
N GLY A 357 -8.99 2.04 -2.82
CA GLY A 357 -9.20 0.64 -2.44
C GLY A 357 -8.89 0.40 -0.97
N ILE A 358 -7.66 0.71 -0.55
CA ILE A 358 -7.19 0.46 0.82
C ILE A 358 -7.99 1.25 1.88
N SER A 359 -8.57 2.38 1.48
CA SER A 359 -9.44 3.20 2.35
C SER A 359 -10.87 2.67 2.39
N ALA A 360 -11.44 2.32 1.23
CA ALA A 360 -12.85 1.94 1.12
C ALA A 360 -13.16 0.61 1.82
N GLY A 361 -12.24 -0.37 1.73
CA GLY A 361 -12.41 -1.68 2.35
C GLY A 361 -12.73 -1.60 3.84
N PRO A 362 -11.83 -1.05 4.67
CA PRO A 362 -12.02 -0.98 6.11
C PRO A 362 -13.11 0.01 6.53
N ILE A 363 -13.32 1.13 5.82
CA ILE A 363 -14.43 2.05 6.11
C ILE A 363 -15.77 1.32 5.92
N LEU A 364 -15.95 0.68 4.77
CA LEU A 364 -17.17 -0.05 4.48
C LEU A 364 -17.37 -1.22 5.45
N GLY A 365 -16.30 -1.97 5.74
CA GLY A 365 -16.35 -3.08 6.69
C GLY A 365 -16.73 -2.64 8.09
N GLY A 366 -16.07 -1.61 8.61
CA GLY A 366 -16.40 -1.02 9.92
C GLY A 366 -17.81 -0.45 9.98
N THR A 367 -18.28 0.21 8.90
CA THR A 367 -19.66 0.72 8.80
C THR A 367 -20.68 -0.42 8.82
N LEU A 368 -20.49 -1.44 7.99
CA LEU A 368 -21.41 -2.58 7.90
C LEU A 368 -21.50 -3.33 9.22
N THR A 369 -20.39 -3.56 9.90
CA THR A 369 -20.36 -4.23 11.21
C THR A 369 -21.09 -3.42 12.27
N THR A 370 -21.08 -2.10 12.18
CA THR A 370 -21.78 -1.22 13.11
C THR A 370 -23.29 -1.19 12.85
N LEU A 371 -23.70 -1.27 11.58
CA LEU A 371 -25.12 -1.15 11.18
C LEU A 371 -25.86 -2.50 11.15
N ILE A 372 -25.17 -3.59 10.88
CA ILE A 372 -25.77 -4.91 10.64
C ILE A 372 -25.14 -5.94 11.58
N VAL A 373 -25.93 -6.40 12.54
CA VAL A 373 -25.52 -7.45 13.48
C VAL A 373 -25.20 -8.75 12.73
N GLY A 374 -24.09 -9.38 13.06
CA GLY A 374 -23.64 -10.65 12.46
C GLY A 374 -22.73 -10.52 11.23
N LEU A 375 -22.52 -9.28 10.71
CA LEU A 375 -21.49 -9.07 9.71
C LEU A 375 -20.12 -8.89 10.36
N THR A 376 -19.10 -9.41 9.69
CA THR A 376 -17.69 -9.21 10.09
C THR A 376 -17.10 -8.00 9.37
N PRO A 377 -16.04 -7.36 9.90
CA PRO A 377 -15.37 -6.25 9.23
C PRO A 377 -14.77 -6.60 7.86
N PHE A 378 -14.55 -7.89 7.58
CA PHE A 378 -14.10 -8.37 6.26
C PHE A 378 -15.16 -8.20 5.16
N SER A 379 -16.44 -8.02 5.53
CA SER A 379 -17.55 -7.83 4.58
C SER A 379 -17.34 -6.65 3.64
N GLY A 380 -16.69 -5.57 4.10
CA GLY A 380 -16.39 -4.41 3.26
C GLY A 380 -15.45 -4.77 2.10
N GLY A 381 -14.32 -5.39 2.40
CA GLY A 381 -13.38 -5.86 1.38
C GLY A 381 -14.01 -6.91 0.46
N LEU A 382 -14.78 -7.86 1.04
CA LEU A 382 -15.47 -8.90 0.28
C LEU A 382 -16.41 -8.30 -0.78
N LEU A 383 -17.24 -7.34 -0.40
CA LEU A 383 -18.16 -6.67 -1.34
C LEU A 383 -17.42 -5.91 -2.43
N LEU A 384 -16.34 -5.22 -2.10
CA LEU A 384 -15.56 -4.44 -3.08
C LEU A 384 -14.75 -5.34 -4.02
N VAL A 385 -14.21 -6.47 -3.53
CA VAL A 385 -13.55 -7.47 -4.37
C VAL A 385 -14.56 -8.16 -5.29
N ALA A 386 -15.74 -8.52 -4.78
CA ALA A 386 -16.82 -9.09 -5.59
C ALA A 386 -17.28 -8.09 -6.67
N PHE A 387 -17.45 -6.82 -6.32
CA PHE A 387 -17.76 -5.75 -7.27
C PHE A 387 -16.69 -5.62 -8.36
N ALA A 388 -15.40 -5.59 -7.98
CA ALA A 388 -14.31 -5.54 -8.94
C ALA A 388 -14.29 -6.77 -9.86
N LEU A 389 -14.54 -7.95 -9.31
CA LEU A 389 -14.59 -9.21 -10.07
C LEU A 389 -15.76 -9.21 -11.09
N LEU A 390 -16.94 -8.74 -10.68
CA LEU A 390 -18.12 -8.63 -11.54
C LEU A 390 -17.94 -7.61 -12.66
N LEU A 391 -17.25 -6.49 -12.38
CA LEU A 391 -16.98 -5.46 -13.38
C LEU A 391 -15.83 -5.82 -14.33
N LEU A 392 -14.94 -6.73 -13.93
CA LEU A 392 -13.75 -7.07 -14.70
C LEU A 392 -14.05 -7.47 -16.15
N PRO A 393 -15.07 -8.32 -16.47
CA PRO A 393 -15.43 -8.66 -17.84
C PRO A 393 -15.94 -7.47 -18.64
N VAL A 394 -16.65 -6.54 -18.00
CA VAL A 394 -17.21 -5.34 -18.67
C VAL A 394 -16.07 -4.38 -19.02
N VAL A 395 -15.19 -4.10 -18.06
CA VAL A 395 -14.04 -3.21 -18.19
C VAL A 395 -12.99 -3.81 -19.14
N GLY A 396 -12.91 -5.13 -19.21
CA GLY A 396 -12.02 -5.88 -20.05
C GLY A 396 -12.50 -6.09 -21.51
N ARG A 397 -13.68 -5.62 -21.90
CA ARG A 397 -14.13 -5.64 -23.30
C ARG A 397 -13.44 -4.54 -24.10
N GLU A 398 -13.17 -4.79 -25.38
CA GLU A 398 -12.72 -3.75 -26.29
C GLU A 398 -13.87 -2.78 -26.52
N ALA A 399 -13.56 -1.48 -26.55
CA ALA A 399 -14.53 -0.49 -27.02
C ALA A 399 -14.75 -0.77 -28.50
N SER A 400 -15.95 -1.26 -28.87
CA SER A 400 -16.41 -1.45 -30.21
C SER A 400 -16.49 -0.12 -30.96
#